data_e71f037d5501055d4075fc73047dfbf6
#
_entry.id   e71f037d5501055d4075fc73047dfbf6
#
_cell.length_a   1.000
_cell.length_b   1.000
_cell.length_c   1.000
_cell.angle_alpha   90.00
_cell.angle_beta   90.00
_cell.angle_gamma   90.00
#
_symmetry.space_group_name_H-M   'P 1'
#
loop_
_entity.id
_entity.type
_entity.pdbx_description
1 polymer ?
#
loop_
_entity_poly.entity_id
_entity_poly.type
_entity_poly.pdbx_seq_one_letter_code
_entity_poly.pdbx_strand_id
1 'polypeptide(L)' 'MSRARDVVEVVAKALADKPDAVRVTEREARGQTIVELMMAPGDLGRVIGRQGRTAAAIRTLVAATADLEGRKATVDFRDE' A
#
# COMPACT_ATOMS: atom_id res chain seq x y z
N MET A 1 -3.98 -2.79 13.91
CA MET A 1 -3.62 -2.32 12.58
C MET A 1 -4.87 -2.29 11.71
N SER A 2 -4.92 -1.41 10.72
CA SER A 2 -6.10 -1.26 9.90
C SER A 2 -6.20 -2.36 8.84
N ARG A 3 -7.42 -2.60 8.35
CA ARG A 3 -7.62 -3.51 7.21
C ARG A 3 -6.94 -2.97 5.95
N ALA A 4 -6.90 -1.66 5.79
CA ALA A 4 -6.22 -1.05 4.65
C ALA A 4 -4.74 -1.42 4.63
N ARG A 5 -4.08 -1.37 5.78
CA ARG A 5 -2.67 -1.79 5.90
C ARG A 5 -2.51 -3.26 5.53
N ASP A 6 -3.41 -4.11 6.01
CA ASP A 6 -3.34 -5.54 5.75
C ASP A 6 -3.55 -5.86 4.26
N VAL A 7 -4.45 -5.14 3.61
CA VAL A 7 -4.69 -5.29 2.16
C VAL A 7 -3.42 -4.93 1.38
N VAL A 8 -2.76 -3.83 1.74
CA VAL A 8 -1.53 -3.41 1.08
C VAL A 8 -0.45 -4.48 1.23
N GLU A 9 -0.32 -5.06 2.42
CA GLU A 9 0.67 -6.10 2.67
C GLU A 9 0.42 -7.33 1.79
N VAL A 10 -0.81 -7.81 1.73
CA VAL A 10 -1.16 -8.98 0.92
C VAL A 10 -0.86 -8.74 -0.55
N VAL A 11 -1.29 -7.59 -1.08
CA VAL A 11 -1.11 -7.27 -2.49
C VAL A 11 0.38 -7.09 -2.82
N ALA A 12 1.09 -6.36 -1.98
CA ALA A 12 2.52 -6.10 -2.22
C ALA A 12 3.33 -7.40 -2.20
N LYS A 13 3.07 -8.28 -1.25
CA LYS A 13 3.78 -9.57 -1.18
C LYS A 13 3.45 -10.46 -2.37
N ALA A 14 2.22 -10.40 -2.87
CA ALA A 14 1.81 -11.18 -4.04
C ALA A 14 2.51 -10.71 -5.32
N LEU A 15 2.82 -9.42 -5.42
CA LEU A 15 3.45 -8.83 -6.60
C LEU A 15 4.97 -8.81 -6.52
N ALA A 16 5.53 -8.86 -5.33
CA ALA A 16 6.97 -8.70 -5.11
C ALA A 16 7.75 -9.93 -5.58
N ASP A 17 8.92 -9.68 -6.17
CA ASP A 17 9.89 -10.72 -6.45
C ASP A 17 10.60 -11.13 -5.15
N LYS A 18 10.73 -10.18 -4.22
CA LYS A 18 11.35 -10.40 -2.90
C LYS A 18 10.35 -10.07 -1.81
N PRO A 19 9.36 -10.95 -1.56
CA PRO A 19 8.31 -10.65 -0.60
C PRO A 19 8.81 -10.47 0.83
N ASP A 20 9.93 -11.10 1.19
CA ASP A 20 10.51 -10.97 2.53
C ASP A 20 11.04 -9.55 2.79
N ALA A 21 11.27 -8.76 1.75
CA ALA A 21 11.73 -7.38 1.88
C ALA A 21 10.57 -6.38 1.96
N VAL A 22 9.33 -6.83 1.83
CA VAL A 22 8.17 -5.94 1.93
C VAL A 22 8.00 -5.48 3.37
N ARG A 23 7.90 -4.16 3.56
CA ARG A 23 7.63 -3.54 4.86
C ARG A 23 6.42 -2.63 4.70
N VAL A 24 5.43 -2.82 5.56
CA VAL A 24 4.22 -2.01 5.54
C VAL A 24 4.00 -1.46 6.94
N THR A 25 3.94 -0.14 7.03
CA THR A 25 3.65 0.54 8.29
C THR A 25 2.47 1.47 8.09
N GLU A 26 1.91 1.97 9.17
CA GLU A 26 0.85 2.96 9.09
C GLU A 26 1.04 4.02 10.15
N ARG A 27 0.58 5.22 9.85
CA ARG A 27 0.55 6.33 10.81
C ARG A 27 -0.70 7.16 10.58
N GLU A 28 -1.09 7.89 11.61
CA GLU A 28 -2.22 8.82 11.52
C GLU A 28 -1.71 10.22 11.33
N ALA A 29 -2.30 10.94 10.38
CA ALA A 29 -1.96 12.33 10.12
C ALA A 29 -3.21 13.05 9.62
N ARG A 30 -3.56 14.15 10.28
CA ARG A 30 -4.67 15.01 9.86
C ARG A 30 -5.99 14.26 9.68
N GLY A 31 -6.26 13.32 10.56
CA GLY A 31 -7.52 12.57 10.54
C GLY A 31 -7.56 11.46 9.50
N GLN A 32 -6.46 11.10 8.89
CA GLN A 32 -6.43 9.97 7.97
C GLN A 32 -5.28 9.02 8.28
N THR A 33 -5.44 7.79 7.86
CA THR A 33 -4.41 6.76 7.97
C THR A 33 -3.53 6.82 6.73
N ILE A 34 -2.23 6.89 6.93
CA ILE A 34 -1.25 6.83 5.84
C ILE A 34 -0.55 5.48 5.94
N VAL A 35 -0.76 4.65 4.92
CA VAL A 35 -0.11 3.34 4.83
C VAL A 35 1.16 3.52 4.01
N GLU A 36 2.30 3.22 4.62
CA GLU A 36 3.59 3.37 3.96
C GLU A 36 4.10 2.00 3.54
N LEU A 37 4.33 1.84 2.25
CA LEU A 37 4.83 0.61 1.66
C LEU A 37 6.26 0.82 1.21
N MET A 38 7.17 -0.02 1.73
CA MET A 38 8.56 -0.05 1.32
C MET A 38 8.88 -1.42 0.74
N MET A 39 9.61 -1.45 -0.36
CA MET A 39 9.94 -2.68 -1.05
C MET A 39 11.41 -2.69 -1.45
N ALA A 40 11.93 -3.86 -1.81
CA ALA A 40 13.27 -3.99 -2.31
C ALA A 40 13.45 -3.16 -3.58
N PRO A 41 14.66 -2.65 -3.84
CA PRO A 41 14.94 -1.96 -5.10
C PRO A 41 14.55 -2.82 -6.30
N GLY A 42 13.86 -2.23 -7.25
CA GLY A 42 13.37 -2.94 -8.42
C GLY A 42 11.97 -3.52 -8.27
N ASP A 43 11.53 -3.80 -7.05
CA ASP A 43 10.19 -4.35 -6.83
C ASP A 43 9.10 -3.29 -6.81
N LEU A 44 9.45 -2.06 -6.46
CA LEU A 44 8.47 -0.98 -6.41
C LEU A 44 7.78 -0.79 -7.76
N GLY A 45 8.51 -0.92 -8.86
CA GLY A 45 7.92 -0.83 -10.19
C GLY A 45 6.82 -1.84 -10.46
N ARG A 46 6.85 -2.99 -9.79
CA ARG A 46 5.81 -4.02 -9.94
C ARG A 46 4.50 -3.59 -9.33
N VAL A 47 4.53 -2.85 -8.21
CA VAL A 47 3.31 -2.33 -7.58
C VAL A 47 2.86 -1.02 -8.19
N ILE A 48 3.76 -0.25 -8.78
CA ILE A 48 3.37 0.96 -9.51
C ILE A 48 2.67 0.54 -10.81
N GLY A 49 3.26 -0.41 -11.54
CA GLY A 49 2.72 -0.91 -12.77
C GLY A 49 2.86 0.04 -13.93
N ARG A 50 2.47 -0.42 -15.12
CA ARG A 50 2.56 0.38 -16.33
C ARG A 50 1.67 1.62 -16.20
N GLN A 51 2.26 2.79 -16.40
CA GLN A 51 1.56 4.07 -16.32
C GLN A 51 0.87 4.32 -14.98
N GLY A 52 1.37 3.68 -13.91
CA GLY A 52 0.81 3.85 -12.59
C GLY A 52 -0.54 3.19 -12.36
N ARG A 53 -0.97 2.30 -13.24
CA ARG A 53 -2.30 1.69 -13.16
C ARG A 53 -2.47 0.79 -11.94
N THR A 54 -1.46 0.00 -11.60
CA THR A 54 -1.52 -0.88 -10.44
C THR A 54 -1.56 -0.05 -9.16
N ALA A 55 -0.73 1.00 -9.07
CA ALA A 55 -0.75 1.89 -7.92
C ALA A 55 -2.11 2.56 -7.76
N ALA A 56 -2.71 3.01 -8.86
CA ALA A 56 -4.04 3.62 -8.83
C ALA A 56 -5.09 2.64 -8.32
N ALA A 57 -5.04 1.39 -8.77
CA ALA A 57 -5.95 0.35 -8.32
C ALA A 57 -5.77 0.06 -6.83
N ILE A 58 -4.53 0.01 -6.36
CA ILE A 58 -4.23 -0.19 -4.93
C ILE A 58 -4.80 0.96 -4.11
N ARG A 59 -4.62 2.21 -4.56
CA ARG A 59 -5.18 3.37 -3.86
C ARG A 59 -6.70 3.31 -3.77
N THR A 60 -7.36 2.92 -4.85
CA THR A 60 -8.81 2.75 -4.87
C THR A 60 -9.26 1.69 -3.89
N LEU A 61 -8.56 0.55 -3.87
CA LEU A 61 -8.88 -0.54 -2.96
C LEU A 61 -8.67 -0.13 -1.51
N VAL A 62 -7.60 0.59 -1.22
CA VAL A 62 -7.29 1.07 0.13
C VAL A 62 -8.37 2.05 0.60
N ALA A 63 -8.77 2.99 -0.26
CA ALA A 63 -9.82 3.95 0.09
C ALA A 63 -11.14 3.25 0.38
N ALA A 64 -11.53 2.28 -0.46
CA ALA A 64 -12.75 1.53 -0.27
C ALA A 64 -12.73 0.70 1.03
N THR A 65 -11.60 0.07 1.31
CA THR A 65 -11.42 -0.72 2.52
C THR A 65 -11.52 0.17 3.77
N ALA A 66 -10.89 1.33 3.73
CA ALA A 66 -10.95 2.28 4.84
C ALA A 66 -12.37 2.83 5.05
N ASP A 67 -13.08 3.10 3.96
CA ASP A 67 -14.47 3.56 4.06
C ASP A 67 -15.35 2.55 4.79
N LEU A 68 -15.13 1.27 4.58
CA LEU A 68 -15.88 0.22 5.29
C LEU A 68 -15.63 0.26 6.79
N GLU A 69 -14.51 0.81 7.22
CA GLU A 69 -14.16 0.97 8.63
C GLU A 69 -14.45 2.38 9.16
N GLY A 70 -15.12 3.21 8.36
CA GLY A 70 -15.40 4.59 8.74
C GLY A 70 -14.15 5.46 8.80
N ARG A 71 -13.13 5.15 8.00
CA ARG A 71 -11.84 5.84 7.99
C ARG A 71 -11.51 6.38 6.61
N LYS A 72 -10.55 7.29 6.59
CA LYS A 72 -9.91 7.73 5.34
C LYS A 72 -8.47 7.23 5.36
N ALA A 73 -8.01 6.70 4.23
CA ALA A 73 -6.65 6.18 4.11
C ALA A 73 -6.06 6.46 2.75
N THR A 74 -4.75 6.59 2.72
CA THR A 74 -3.98 6.73 1.49
C THR A 74 -2.75 5.84 1.58
N VAL A 75 -2.08 5.63 0.44
CA VAL A 75 -0.86 4.81 0.37
C VAL A 75 0.29 5.66 -0.12
N ASP A 76 1.43 5.53 0.55
CA ASP A 76 2.68 6.16 0.17
C ASP A 76 3.64 5.06 -0.26
N PHE A 77 4.10 5.08 -1.50
CA PHE A 77 5.00 4.07 -2.06
C PHE A 77 6.43 4.58 -1.96
N ARG A 78 7.31 3.80 -1.34
CA ARG A 78 8.69 4.21 -1.11
C ARG A 78 9.68 3.10 -1.48
N ASP A 79 10.84 3.50 -1.98
CA ASP A 79 11.99 2.60 -2.09
C ASP A 79 12.66 2.46 -0.72
N GLU A 80 13.20 1.29 -0.50
CA GLU A 80 14.01 1.05 0.69
C GLU A 80 15.36 1.73 0.60
#